data_a3aff5ca487a65a38e2e2454859373dc
#
_entry.id   a3aff5ca487a65a38e2e2454859373dc
#
_cell.length_a   1.000
_cell.length_b   1.000
_cell.length_c   1.000
_cell.angle_alpha   90.00
_cell.angle_beta   90.00
_cell.angle_gamma   90.00
#
_symmetry.space_group_name_H-M   'P 1'
#
loop_
_entity.id
_entity.type
_entity.pdbx_description
1 polymer ?
#
loop_
_entity_poly.entity_id
_entity_poly.type
_entity_poly.pdbx_seq_one_letter_code
_entity_poly.pdbx_strand_id
1 'polypeptide(L)'
;MASTTRLNDMAAAILAIALGLATPALAASPTFLPGSRIGLVPPEGMVPSRSFQGFEDTGKGAMLFVTELGANTAEPVAKDFTPEALEAGGIKVETREDMALAGMHGYLVVAHQDVTGMRWRKWALVQTRGDITAIIVAMTPEASREAYPDAVLRASLASLALRESVPDEEKFGLLPYRFGDLAGFRLIQAIPTGTAILTAGPSDATIATSQPFFMIGLAAKAPAPAERESFARRRVANIGGLDQFHVLQSTPMRFGADLGHEIIAEGKDPKNGIELSLVQWMRFRAGGYMEMVGIARRDVWADAFPRMRTLRDGIDFK
;
A
#
# COMPACT_ATOMS: atom_id res chain seq x y z
N MET A 1 5.29 88.58 17.31
CA MET A 1 6.30 87.67 16.72
C MET A 1 6.51 86.50 17.65
N ALA A 2 5.93 85.36 17.39
CA ALA A 2 6.24 84.00 17.96
C ALA A 2 5.27 83.09 17.33
N SER A 3 5.75 82.33 16.50
CA SER A 3 6.13 80.90 16.44
C SER A 3 4.94 79.97 16.14
N THR A 4 4.70 79.81 14.86
CA THR A 4 3.93 78.77 14.26
C THR A 4 4.88 77.66 13.77
N THR A 5 5.21 76.70 14.63
CA THR A 5 5.95 75.50 14.19
C THR A 5 5.85 74.46 15.29
N ARG A 6 4.79 73.67 15.33
CA ARG A 6 4.73 72.32 16.04
C ARG A 6 3.38 71.63 15.82
N LEU A 7 2.93 71.44 14.58
CA LEU A 7 1.74 70.63 14.35
C LEU A 7 1.93 69.57 13.21
N ASN A 8 3.11 69.53 12.54
CA ASN A 8 3.31 68.67 11.42
C ASN A 8 4.12 67.40 11.74
N ASP A 9 4.66 67.22 12.95
CA ASP A 9 5.52 66.08 13.28
C ASP A 9 4.79 64.88 13.97
N MET A 10 3.50 65.04 14.27
CA MET A 10 2.72 63.97 14.89
C MET A 10 1.90 63.07 13.89
N ALA A 11 1.78 63.49 12.64
CA ALA A 11 1.01 62.79 11.65
C ALA A 11 1.83 61.71 10.88
N ALA A 12 3.17 61.74 10.97
CA ALA A 12 4.06 60.81 10.27
C ALA A 12 4.41 59.55 11.07
N ALA A 13 4.09 59.47 12.37
CA ALA A 13 4.45 58.36 13.23
C ALA A 13 3.38 57.26 13.39
N ILE A 14 2.17 57.43 12.84
CA ILE A 14 1.05 56.49 12.98
C ILE A 14 0.85 55.59 11.73
N LEU A 15 1.56 55.88 10.63
CA LEU A 15 1.40 55.08 9.38
C LEU A 15 2.45 53.98 9.19
N ALA A 16 3.30 53.69 10.19
CA ALA A 16 4.40 52.72 10.06
C ALA A 16 4.23 51.41 10.89
N ILE A 17 3.08 51.17 11.55
CA ILE A 17 2.89 49.97 12.42
C ILE A 17 1.78 49.07 11.89
N ALA A 18 1.31 49.23 10.66
CA ALA A 18 0.35 48.34 10.03
C ALA A 18 0.97 47.40 8.96
N LEU A 19 2.31 47.19 8.94
CA LEU A 19 2.90 46.07 8.21
C LEU A 19 2.80 44.81 9.10
N GLY A 20 1.64 44.21 8.97
CA GLY A 20 1.20 43.06 9.68
C GLY A 20 2.22 41.94 9.73
N LEU A 21 2.33 41.36 10.88
CA LEU A 21 2.71 39.97 11.12
C LEU A 21 1.80 39.04 10.27
N ALA A 22 2.10 38.92 8.98
CA ALA A 22 1.68 37.75 8.24
C ALA A 22 2.45 36.58 8.86
N THR A 23 1.90 35.99 9.91
CA THR A 23 2.33 34.67 10.34
C THR A 23 2.25 33.78 9.11
N PRO A 24 3.37 33.15 8.68
CA PRO A 24 3.28 32.15 7.63
C PRO A 24 2.28 31.10 8.15
N ALA A 25 1.14 30.97 7.48
CA ALA A 25 0.27 29.84 7.71
C ALA A 25 1.16 28.61 7.48
N LEU A 26 1.47 27.86 8.54
CA LEU A 26 2.16 26.59 8.42
C LEU A 26 1.30 25.75 7.47
N ALA A 27 1.78 25.58 6.24
CA ALA A 27 1.10 24.71 5.29
C ALA A 27 0.98 23.33 5.97
N ALA A 28 -0.24 22.83 6.06
CA ALA A 28 -0.47 21.53 6.69
C ALA A 28 0.40 20.46 5.97
N SER A 29 1.10 19.66 6.76
CA SER A 29 1.98 18.63 6.21
C SER A 29 1.16 17.45 5.68
N PRO A 30 1.54 16.85 4.54
CA PRO A 30 0.88 15.67 4.04
C PRO A 30 0.91 14.51 5.05
N THR A 31 -0.22 13.85 5.24
CA THR A 31 -0.36 12.65 6.04
C THR A 31 -0.17 11.43 5.15
N PHE A 32 0.81 10.60 5.47
CA PHE A 32 1.02 9.30 4.83
C PHE A 32 0.27 8.22 5.60
N LEU A 33 -0.58 7.49 4.89
CA LEU A 33 -1.24 6.33 5.47
C LEU A 33 -0.22 5.18 5.67
N PRO A 34 -0.38 4.36 6.71
CA PRO A 34 0.52 3.23 6.94
C PRO A 34 0.64 2.34 5.70
N GLY A 35 1.87 2.05 5.29
CA GLY A 35 2.14 1.20 4.14
C GLY A 35 2.02 1.87 2.77
N SER A 36 1.72 3.17 2.67
CA SER A 36 1.63 3.90 1.40
C SER A 36 2.79 4.87 1.20
N ARG A 37 3.27 4.98 -0.03
CA ARG A 37 4.19 6.05 -0.44
C ARG A 37 3.47 7.37 -0.74
N ILE A 38 2.14 7.34 -0.81
CA ILE A 38 1.30 8.48 -1.15
C ILE A 38 0.84 9.17 0.13
N GLY A 39 1.09 10.48 0.22
CA GLY A 39 0.61 11.36 1.28
C GLY A 39 -0.29 12.46 0.75
N LEU A 40 -1.22 12.90 1.56
CA LEU A 40 -2.16 14.00 1.26
C LEU A 40 -2.41 14.82 2.52
N VAL A 41 -2.76 16.08 2.34
CA VAL A 41 -3.42 16.88 3.39
C VAL A 41 -4.92 16.59 3.28
N PRO A 42 -5.51 15.79 4.18
CA PRO A 42 -6.94 15.51 4.10
C PRO A 42 -7.75 16.79 4.35
N PRO A 43 -8.94 16.92 3.75
CA PRO A 43 -9.87 17.99 4.09
C PRO A 43 -10.18 18.00 5.59
N GLU A 44 -10.45 19.19 6.13
CA GLU A 44 -10.86 19.33 7.52
C GLU A 44 -12.10 18.47 7.83
N GLY A 45 -12.09 17.75 8.95
CA GLY A 45 -13.15 16.81 9.36
C GLY A 45 -12.94 15.39 8.86
N MET A 46 -12.10 15.12 7.88
CA MET A 46 -11.74 13.78 7.46
C MET A 46 -10.62 13.22 8.33
N VAL A 47 -10.77 11.96 8.76
CA VAL A 47 -9.79 11.19 9.53
C VAL A 47 -9.37 9.93 8.77
N PRO A 48 -8.20 9.34 9.06
CA PRO A 48 -7.82 8.05 8.46
C PRO A 48 -8.90 6.99 8.68
N SER A 49 -9.35 6.33 7.60
CA SER A 49 -10.37 5.30 7.68
C SER A 49 -9.80 4.03 8.30
N ARG A 50 -10.68 3.30 9.02
CA ARG A 50 -10.39 1.96 9.54
C ARG A 50 -10.85 0.86 8.59
N SER A 51 -11.63 1.21 7.56
CA SER A 51 -12.29 0.25 6.67
C SER A 51 -11.60 0.15 5.30
N PHE A 52 -10.85 1.16 4.91
CA PHE A 52 -10.15 1.22 3.61
C PHE A 52 -8.90 2.10 3.70
N GLN A 53 -8.05 2.00 2.71
CA GLN A 53 -6.88 2.87 2.58
C GLN A 53 -7.33 4.26 2.11
N GLY A 54 -7.36 5.22 3.03
CA GLY A 54 -7.89 6.56 2.74
C GLY A 54 -8.33 7.30 3.99
N PHE A 55 -9.16 8.32 3.76
CA PHE A 55 -9.70 9.19 4.81
C PHE A 55 -11.23 9.24 4.67
N GLU A 56 -11.93 9.44 5.77
CA GLU A 56 -13.38 9.52 5.78
C GLU A 56 -13.91 10.52 6.81
N ASP A 57 -15.07 11.10 6.49
CA ASP A 57 -15.98 11.73 7.43
C ASP A 57 -17.31 10.97 7.38
N THR A 58 -17.50 10.05 8.32
CA THR A 58 -18.70 9.21 8.38
C THR A 58 -19.97 10.03 8.65
N GLY A 59 -19.86 11.15 9.37
CA GLY A 59 -20.98 12.05 9.68
C GLY A 59 -21.52 12.77 8.45
N LYS A 60 -20.67 13.00 7.45
CA LYS A 60 -21.00 13.63 6.17
C LYS A 60 -21.06 12.65 5.00
N GLY A 61 -20.72 11.39 5.23
CA GLY A 61 -20.61 10.37 4.19
C GLY A 61 -19.53 10.66 3.15
N ALA A 62 -18.55 11.48 3.49
CA ALA A 62 -17.46 11.85 2.58
C ALA A 62 -16.29 10.87 2.71
N MET A 63 -15.70 10.47 1.58
CA MET A 63 -14.62 9.50 1.50
C MET A 63 -13.54 9.96 0.54
N LEU A 64 -12.29 9.66 0.87
CA LEU A 64 -11.13 9.88 0.03
C LEU A 64 -10.30 8.59 0.03
N PHE A 65 -10.36 7.85 -1.06
CA PHE A 65 -9.61 6.61 -1.26
C PHE A 65 -8.23 6.92 -1.81
N VAL A 66 -7.22 6.20 -1.33
CA VAL A 66 -5.84 6.27 -1.82
C VAL A 66 -5.43 4.89 -2.27
N THR A 67 -5.10 4.75 -3.54
CA THR A 67 -4.64 3.49 -4.12
C THR A 67 -3.26 3.69 -4.74
N GLU A 68 -2.34 2.82 -4.39
CA GLU A 68 -1.01 2.74 -4.96
C GLU A 68 -0.89 1.46 -5.77
N LEU A 69 -0.56 1.60 -7.06
CA LEU A 69 -0.31 0.49 -7.97
C LEU A 69 1.15 0.52 -8.43
N GLY A 70 1.71 -0.67 -8.68
CA GLY A 70 3.10 -0.83 -9.11
C GLY A 70 3.35 -0.49 -10.58
N ALA A 71 4.55 -0.82 -11.04
CA ALA A 71 4.97 -0.62 -12.42
C ALA A 71 4.01 -1.28 -13.44
N ASN A 72 3.96 -0.70 -14.65
CA ASN A 72 3.16 -1.18 -15.79
C ASN A 72 1.63 -1.13 -15.61
N THR A 73 1.14 -0.37 -14.63
CA THR A 73 -0.31 -0.19 -14.40
C THR A 73 -0.86 1.09 -15.04
N ALA A 74 0.00 2.00 -15.49
CA ALA A 74 -0.41 3.29 -16.03
C ALA A 74 -1.34 3.18 -17.24
N GLU A 75 -1.00 2.32 -18.23
CA GLU A 75 -1.82 2.15 -19.44
C GLU A 75 -3.17 1.46 -19.17
N PRO A 76 -3.26 0.34 -18.43
CA PRO A 76 -4.54 -0.21 -18.02
C PRO A 76 -5.42 0.81 -17.26
N VAL A 77 -4.86 1.51 -16.28
CA VAL A 77 -5.59 2.54 -15.53
C VAL A 77 -6.10 3.66 -16.45
N ALA A 78 -5.26 4.14 -17.38
CA ALA A 78 -5.67 5.20 -18.31
C ALA A 78 -6.87 4.78 -19.17
N LYS A 79 -6.99 3.51 -19.54
CA LYS A 79 -8.14 2.97 -20.29
C LYS A 79 -9.43 2.94 -19.46
N ASP A 80 -9.31 2.60 -18.17
CA ASP A 80 -10.46 2.54 -17.26
C ASP A 80 -11.00 3.94 -16.89
N PHE A 81 -10.18 4.98 -17.03
CA PHE A 81 -10.54 6.38 -16.73
C PHE A 81 -10.82 7.23 -17.99
N THR A 82 -11.10 6.61 -19.14
CA THR A 82 -11.63 7.36 -20.29
C THR A 82 -13.08 7.78 -20.02
N PRO A 83 -13.58 8.90 -20.61
CA PRO A 83 -14.96 9.29 -20.46
C PRO A 83 -15.93 8.16 -20.81
N GLU A 84 -15.67 7.42 -21.90
CA GLU A 84 -16.52 6.33 -22.39
C GLU A 84 -16.56 5.16 -21.40
N ALA A 85 -15.42 4.79 -20.79
CA ALA A 85 -15.35 3.72 -19.80
C ALA A 85 -16.08 4.10 -18.51
N LEU A 86 -15.93 5.35 -18.07
CA LEU A 86 -16.62 5.87 -16.88
C LEU A 86 -18.13 5.96 -17.10
N GLU A 87 -18.58 6.45 -18.27
CA GLU A 87 -20.00 6.52 -18.64
C GLU A 87 -20.65 5.13 -18.73
N ALA A 88 -19.93 4.13 -19.24
CA ALA A 88 -20.39 2.74 -19.24
C ALA A 88 -20.63 2.21 -17.81
N GLY A 89 -19.90 2.73 -16.81
CA GLY A 89 -20.08 2.47 -15.39
C GLY A 89 -21.13 3.38 -14.71
N GLY A 90 -21.86 4.21 -15.48
CA GLY A 90 -22.86 5.15 -14.96
C GLY A 90 -22.26 6.39 -14.29
N ILE A 91 -20.99 6.68 -14.52
CA ILE A 91 -20.29 7.87 -14.01
C ILE A 91 -20.29 8.92 -15.12
N LYS A 92 -20.92 10.06 -14.88
CA LYS A 92 -21.01 11.16 -15.84
C LYS A 92 -19.85 12.13 -15.61
N VAL A 93 -18.95 12.22 -16.57
CA VAL A 93 -17.79 13.09 -16.54
C VAL A 93 -18.21 14.54 -16.79
N GLU A 94 -17.82 15.45 -15.91
CA GLU A 94 -18.03 16.90 -16.04
C GLU A 94 -16.80 17.58 -16.63
N THR A 95 -15.63 17.28 -16.07
CA THR A 95 -14.34 17.79 -16.55
C THR A 95 -13.25 16.75 -16.48
N ARG A 96 -12.29 16.85 -17.40
CA ARG A 96 -11.02 16.15 -17.36
C ARG A 96 -9.91 17.14 -17.69
N GLU A 97 -8.94 17.25 -16.83
CA GLU A 97 -7.83 18.19 -16.98
C GLU A 97 -6.51 17.52 -16.68
N ASP A 98 -5.49 17.81 -17.49
CA ASP A 98 -4.16 17.33 -17.23
C ASP A 98 -3.58 18.03 -16.01
N MET A 99 -2.90 17.27 -15.16
CA MET A 99 -2.32 17.76 -13.93
C MET A 99 -1.00 17.03 -13.64
N ALA A 100 0.03 17.79 -13.29
CA ALA A 100 1.32 17.23 -12.87
C ALA A 100 1.59 17.61 -11.42
N LEU A 101 1.78 16.62 -10.55
CA LEU A 101 1.98 16.79 -9.10
C LEU A 101 3.12 15.92 -8.60
N ALA A 102 3.90 16.41 -7.66
CA ALA A 102 4.97 15.66 -6.98
C ALA A 102 5.97 14.99 -7.96
N GLY A 103 6.23 15.59 -9.13
CA GLY A 103 7.09 15.01 -10.18
C GLY A 103 6.47 13.82 -10.92
N MET A 104 5.16 13.63 -10.81
CA MET A 104 4.34 12.66 -11.53
C MET A 104 3.54 13.37 -12.63
N HIS A 105 3.05 12.62 -13.60
CA HIS A 105 2.19 13.11 -14.68
C HIS A 105 0.84 12.39 -14.62
N GLY A 106 -0.23 13.11 -14.96
CA GLY A 106 -1.55 12.52 -14.95
C GLY A 106 -2.65 13.53 -15.17
N TYR A 107 -3.81 13.25 -14.62
CA TYR A 107 -5.01 14.04 -14.84
C TYR A 107 -5.96 13.97 -13.64
N LEU A 108 -6.84 14.97 -13.55
CA LEU A 108 -7.98 15.01 -12.65
C LEU A 108 -9.27 14.88 -13.45
N VAL A 109 -10.12 13.95 -13.05
CA VAL A 109 -11.49 13.81 -13.57
C VAL A 109 -12.45 14.25 -12.48
N VAL A 110 -13.36 15.17 -12.81
CA VAL A 110 -14.51 15.52 -11.98
C VAL A 110 -15.77 14.95 -12.61
N ALA A 111 -16.58 14.29 -11.82
CA ALA A 111 -17.74 13.55 -12.30
C ALA A 111 -18.82 13.47 -11.23
N HIS A 112 -20.00 13.01 -11.63
CA HIS A 112 -21.06 12.59 -10.71
C HIS A 112 -21.63 11.23 -11.09
N GLN A 113 -22.24 10.58 -10.11
CA GLN A 113 -22.92 9.30 -10.30
C GLN A 113 -24.17 9.26 -9.43
N ASP A 114 -25.28 8.83 -10.01
CA ASP A 114 -26.53 8.61 -9.28
C ASP A 114 -26.59 7.12 -8.88
N VAL A 115 -26.53 6.85 -7.56
CA VAL A 115 -26.58 5.50 -7.01
C VAL A 115 -27.73 5.41 -6.03
N THR A 116 -28.69 4.53 -6.27
CA THR A 116 -29.88 4.30 -5.43
C THR A 116 -30.63 5.58 -5.03
N GLY A 117 -30.77 6.50 -6.00
CA GLY A 117 -31.46 7.80 -5.79
C GLY A 117 -30.64 8.88 -5.13
N MET A 118 -29.40 8.61 -4.78
CA MET A 118 -28.47 9.58 -4.19
C MET A 118 -27.44 10.00 -5.23
N ARG A 119 -27.25 11.32 -5.39
CA ARG A 119 -26.18 11.86 -6.22
C ARG A 119 -24.88 11.95 -5.46
N TRP A 120 -23.83 11.34 -6.04
CA TRP A 120 -22.46 11.38 -5.58
C TRP A 120 -21.62 12.25 -6.50
N ARG A 121 -20.90 13.19 -5.94
CA ARG A 121 -19.84 13.94 -6.62
C ARG A 121 -18.52 13.22 -6.44
N LYS A 122 -17.71 13.16 -7.50
CA LYS A 122 -16.46 12.40 -7.54
C LYS A 122 -15.33 13.22 -8.15
N TRP A 123 -14.17 13.10 -7.57
CA TRP A 123 -12.90 13.65 -8.06
C TRP A 123 -11.89 12.52 -8.09
N ALA A 124 -11.45 12.13 -9.28
CA ALA A 124 -10.47 11.07 -9.46
C ALA A 124 -9.17 11.67 -9.99
N LEU A 125 -8.16 11.73 -9.15
CA LEU A 125 -6.81 12.11 -9.51
C LEU A 125 -6.01 10.86 -9.84
N VAL A 126 -5.48 10.77 -11.06
CA VAL A 126 -4.59 9.70 -11.51
C VAL A 126 -3.23 10.32 -11.81
N GLN A 127 -2.17 9.80 -11.18
CA GLN A 127 -0.81 10.29 -11.33
C GLN A 127 0.14 9.12 -11.52
N THR A 128 1.06 9.21 -12.48
CA THR A 128 2.00 8.13 -12.81
C THR A 128 3.45 8.65 -12.86
N ARG A 129 4.37 7.84 -12.37
CA ARG A 129 5.81 8.07 -12.49
C ARG A 129 6.55 6.74 -12.36
N GLY A 130 7.23 6.32 -13.45
CA GLY A 130 8.11 5.16 -13.43
C GLY A 130 7.45 3.90 -12.84
N ASP A 131 7.73 3.62 -11.60
CA ASP A 131 7.32 2.42 -10.86
C ASP A 131 6.01 2.53 -10.10
N ILE A 132 5.33 3.70 -10.16
CA ILE A 132 4.13 3.95 -9.37
C ILE A 132 3.02 4.58 -10.21
N THR A 133 1.79 4.11 -9.99
CA THR A 133 0.54 4.77 -10.36
C THR A 133 -0.27 5.05 -9.11
N ALA A 134 -0.50 6.32 -8.82
CA ALA A 134 -1.34 6.78 -7.71
C ALA A 134 -2.74 7.08 -8.24
N ILE A 135 -3.76 6.51 -7.60
CA ILE A 135 -5.18 6.80 -7.87
C ILE A 135 -5.80 7.29 -6.57
N ILE A 136 -6.22 8.54 -6.55
CA ILE A 136 -6.90 9.13 -5.41
C ILE A 136 -8.31 9.50 -5.83
N VAL A 137 -9.31 8.93 -5.15
CA VAL A 137 -10.72 9.20 -5.45
C VAL A 137 -11.40 9.82 -4.24
N ALA A 138 -11.71 11.10 -4.32
CA ALA A 138 -12.61 11.76 -3.38
C ALA A 138 -14.05 11.59 -3.86
N MET A 139 -14.96 11.28 -2.95
CA MET A 139 -16.38 11.20 -3.24
C MET A 139 -17.23 11.69 -2.06
N THR A 140 -18.23 12.48 -2.38
CA THR A 140 -19.14 13.06 -1.40
C THR A 140 -20.59 13.00 -1.90
N PRO A 141 -21.56 12.77 -1.00
CA PRO A 141 -22.97 12.99 -1.35
C PRO A 141 -23.19 14.46 -1.74
N GLU A 142 -24.10 14.75 -2.65
CA GLU A 142 -24.47 16.14 -2.99
C GLU A 142 -24.92 16.93 -1.76
N ALA A 143 -25.57 16.29 -0.79
CA ALA A 143 -25.98 16.90 0.48
C ALA A 143 -24.81 17.43 1.32
N SER A 144 -23.59 16.96 1.09
CA SER A 144 -22.38 17.39 1.81
C SER A 144 -21.55 18.44 1.05
N ARG A 145 -22.13 19.03 -0.01
CA ARG A 145 -21.45 20.01 -0.88
C ARG A 145 -20.94 21.24 -0.14
N GLU A 146 -21.68 21.74 0.83
CA GLU A 146 -21.28 22.91 1.62
C GLU A 146 -20.08 22.58 2.53
N ALA A 147 -20.06 21.39 3.13
CA ALA A 147 -18.95 20.95 3.97
C ALA A 147 -17.69 20.63 3.15
N TYR A 148 -17.88 20.07 1.94
CA TYR A 148 -16.80 19.67 1.03
C TYR A 148 -17.00 20.31 -0.36
N PRO A 149 -16.79 21.65 -0.49
CA PRO A 149 -16.86 22.31 -1.78
C PRO A 149 -15.71 21.86 -2.70
N ASP A 150 -15.88 22.02 -4.01
CA ASP A 150 -14.91 21.65 -5.03
C ASP A 150 -13.49 22.13 -4.74
N ALA A 151 -13.36 23.38 -4.32
CA ALA A 151 -12.07 24.00 -4.01
C ALA A 151 -11.31 23.27 -2.88
N VAL A 152 -12.01 22.81 -1.83
CA VAL A 152 -11.41 22.09 -0.71
C VAL A 152 -10.91 20.73 -1.14
N LEU A 153 -11.68 20.00 -1.94
CA LEU A 153 -11.28 18.69 -2.44
C LEU A 153 -10.13 18.78 -3.44
N ARG A 154 -10.17 19.77 -4.35
CA ARG A 154 -9.06 20.05 -5.26
C ARG A 154 -7.78 20.43 -4.52
N ALA A 155 -7.87 21.26 -3.48
CA ALA A 155 -6.72 21.62 -2.67
C ALA A 155 -6.11 20.41 -1.96
N SER A 156 -6.95 19.51 -1.42
CA SER A 156 -6.49 18.25 -0.84
C SER A 156 -5.79 17.36 -1.87
N LEU A 157 -6.36 17.18 -3.05
CA LEU A 157 -5.75 16.41 -4.13
C LEU A 157 -4.44 17.03 -4.64
N ALA A 158 -4.40 18.35 -4.74
CA ALA A 158 -3.20 19.09 -5.14
C ALA A 158 -2.07 19.03 -4.11
N SER A 159 -2.37 18.66 -2.85
CA SER A 159 -1.38 18.44 -1.79
C SER A 159 -0.66 17.09 -1.89
N LEU A 160 -0.90 16.31 -2.95
CA LEU A 160 -0.26 15.03 -3.19
C LEU A 160 1.25 15.12 -2.97
N ALA A 161 1.73 14.27 -2.10
CA ALA A 161 3.15 14.08 -1.84
C ALA A 161 3.53 12.61 -2.04
N LEU A 162 4.75 12.39 -2.49
CA LEU A 162 5.29 11.05 -2.70
C LEU A 162 6.58 10.90 -1.89
N ARG A 163 6.64 9.90 -1.03
CA ARG A 163 7.89 9.49 -0.37
C ARG A 163 8.55 8.36 -1.15
N GLU A 164 9.87 8.27 -1.10
CA GLU A 164 10.65 7.27 -1.84
C GLU A 164 10.34 5.85 -1.41
N SER A 165 10.18 5.64 -0.10
CA SER A 165 9.90 4.32 0.47
C SER A 165 8.99 4.41 1.67
N VAL A 166 8.32 3.30 1.97
CA VAL A 166 7.58 3.12 3.23
C VAL A 166 8.58 2.72 4.31
N PRO A 167 8.59 3.38 5.49
CA PRO A 167 9.41 2.96 6.61
C PRO A 167 9.16 1.51 7.01
N ASP A 168 10.21 0.79 7.37
CA ASP A 168 10.09 -0.63 7.71
C ASP A 168 9.22 -0.86 8.93
N GLU A 169 9.26 0.03 9.93
CA GLU A 169 8.40 -0.02 11.12
C GLU A 169 6.91 0.02 10.75
N GLU A 170 6.53 0.81 9.74
CA GLU A 170 5.16 0.83 9.26
C GLU A 170 4.79 -0.49 8.58
N LYS A 171 5.66 -1.04 7.72
CA LYS A 171 5.43 -2.33 7.05
C LYS A 171 5.26 -3.44 8.10
N PHE A 172 6.14 -3.53 9.09
CA PHE A 172 6.03 -4.49 10.18
C PHE A 172 4.77 -4.26 11.04
N GLY A 173 4.38 -3.00 11.20
CA GLY A 173 3.16 -2.61 11.91
C GLY A 173 1.88 -3.18 11.31
N LEU A 174 1.82 -3.34 9.98
CA LEU A 174 0.67 -3.88 9.24
C LEU A 174 0.41 -5.36 9.50
N LEU A 175 1.42 -6.13 9.89
CA LEU A 175 1.33 -7.58 10.01
C LEU A 175 0.71 -8.01 11.35
N PRO A 176 -0.13 -9.05 11.40
CA PRO A 176 -0.70 -9.60 12.64
C PRO A 176 0.26 -10.52 13.41
N TYR A 177 1.53 -10.56 13.01
CA TYR A 177 2.63 -11.29 13.65
C TYR A 177 3.89 -10.42 13.67
N ARG A 178 4.88 -10.84 14.44
CA ARG A 178 6.18 -10.20 14.56
C ARG A 178 7.26 -11.11 14.01
N PHE A 179 8.34 -10.52 13.58
CA PHE A 179 9.58 -11.20 13.27
C PHE A 179 10.56 -11.02 14.45
N GLY A 180 11.27 -12.08 14.78
CA GLY A 180 12.47 -11.98 15.61
C GLY A 180 13.68 -11.64 14.74
N ASP A 181 14.57 -12.62 14.54
CA ASP A 181 15.72 -12.46 13.64
C ASP A 181 15.28 -12.62 12.18
N LEU A 182 15.55 -11.62 11.38
CA LEU A 182 15.29 -11.65 9.93
C LEU A 182 16.33 -12.48 9.16
N ALA A 183 17.39 -12.95 9.80
CA ALA A 183 18.44 -13.80 9.21
C ALA A 183 19.04 -13.22 7.90
N GLY A 184 19.16 -11.90 7.82
CA GLY A 184 19.63 -11.19 6.63
C GLY A 184 18.60 -11.06 5.48
N PHE A 185 17.34 -11.42 5.73
CA PHE A 185 16.23 -11.02 4.84
C PHE A 185 15.77 -9.60 5.18
N ARG A 186 15.21 -8.92 4.21
CA ARG A 186 14.52 -7.63 4.37
C ARG A 186 13.09 -7.71 3.85
N LEU A 187 12.19 -7.00 4.50
CA LEU A 187 10.78 -6.96 4.12
C LEU A 187 10.60 -6.05 2.91
N ILE A 188 10.08 -6.60 1.81
CA ILE A 188 9.75 -5.83 0.61
C ILE A 188 8.31 -5.35 0.67
N GLN A 189 7.39 -6.26 0.99
CA GLN A 189 5.95 -6.00 0.98
C GLN A 189 5.29 -6.58 2.22
N ALA A 190 4.35 -5.81 2.78
CA ALA A 190 3.45 -6.25 3.84
C ALA A 190 2.02 -5.82 3.52
N ILE A 191 1.08 -6.72 3.72
CA ILE A 191 -0.36 -6.46 3.53
C ILE A 191 -1.08 -6.76 4.85
N PRO A 192 -2.03 -5.92 5.29
CA PRO A 192 -2.72 -6.07 6.58
C PRO A 192 -3.41 -7.43 6.78
N THR A 193 -3.76 -8.13 5.70
CA THR A 193 -4.31 -9.49 5.74
C THR A 193 -3.31 -10.55 6.21
N GLY A 194 -2.05 -10.17 6.45
CA GLY A 194 -0.99 -11.04 6.94
C GLY A 194 -0.09 -11.63 5.86
N THR A 195 -0.11 -11.07 4.65
CA THR A 195 0.88 -11.42 3.62
C THR A 195 2.14 -10.58 3.81
N ALA A 196 3.30 -11.25 3.82
CA ALA A 196 4.61 -10.61 3.79
C ALA A 196 5.49 -11.26 2.73
N ILE A 197 6.30 -10.44 2.05
CA ILE A 197 7.32 -10.90 1.11
C ILE A 197 8.66 -10.32 1.54
N LEU A 198 9.65 -11.19 1.69
CA LEU A 198 11.00 -10.84 2.10
C LEU A 198 12.01 -11.37 1.07
N THR A 199 13.13 -10.71 0.96
CA THR A 199 14.26 -11.14 0.12
C THR A 199 15.58 -11.03 0.85
N ALA A 200 16.54 -11.88 0.48
CA ALA A 200 17.91 -11.82 0.99
C ALA A 200 18.89 -11.17 0.00
N GLY A 201 18.38 -10.40 -0.95
CA GLY A 201 19.17 -9.70 -1.96
C GLY A 201 18.92 -8.19 -2.00
N PRO A 202 19.68 -7.45 -2.80
CA PRO A 202 19.60 -6.00 -2.89
C PRO A 202 18.38 -5.49 -3.69
N SER A 203 17.82 -6.31 -4.57
CA SER A 203 16.68 -5.95 -5.41
C SER A 203 15.36 -6.23 -4.71
N ASP A 204 14.32 -5.43 -5.00
CA ASP A 204 12.96 -5.70 -4.58
C ASP A 204 12.23 -6.71 -5.50
N ALA A 205 12.94 -7.25 -6.49
CA ALA A 205 12.38 -8.26 -7.36
C ALA A 205 12.16 -9.58 -6.63
N THR A 206 10.96 -10.15 -6.79
CA THR A 206 10.60 -11.48 -6.26
C THR A 206 10.97 -12.58 -7.26
N ILE A 207 12.22 -12.55 -7.74
CA ILE A 207 12.72 -13.47 -8.76
C ILE A 207 13.70 -14.44 -8.10
N ALA A 208 13.24 -15.66 -7.83
CA ALA A 208 14.02 -16.70 -7.13
C ALA A 208 15.34 -17.06 -7.85
N THR A 209 15.41 -16.85 -9.16
CA THR A 209 16.62 -17.08 -9.96
C THR A 209 17.70 -16.03 -9.75
N SER A 210 17.38 -14.87 -9.17
CA SER A 210 18.36 -13.81 -8.88
C SER A 210 18.79 -13.77 -7.42
N GLN A 211 17.88 -14.05 -6.49
CA GLN A 211 18.12 -13.94 -5.05
C GLN A 211 17.10 -14.76 -4.25
N PRO A 212 17.47 -15.29 -3.05
CA PRO A 212 16.52 -15.97 -2.19
C PRO A 212 15.37 -15.07 -1.80
N PHE A 213 14.15 -15.60 -1.82
CA PHE A 213 13.00 -14.91 -1.26
C PHE A 213 12.16 -15.80 -0.35
N PHE A 214 11.38 -15.15 0.51
CA PHE A 214 10.54 -15.79 1.49
C PHE A 214 9.17 -15.11 1.50
N MET A 215 8.12 -15.90 1.42
CA MET A 215 6.75 -15.40 1.41
C MET A 215 5.96 -16.01 2.57
N ILE A 216 5.11 -15.20 3.19
CA ILE A 216 4.18 -15.61 4.24
C ILE A 216 2.78 -15.26 3.79
N GLY A 217 1.84 -16.17 4.04
CA GLY A 217 0.41 -15.94 3.86
C GLY A 217 -0.39 -16.49 5.02
N LEU A 218 -1.48 -15.82 5.39
CA LEU A 218 -2.45 -16.29 6.37
C LEU A 218 -3.76 -16.68 5.69
N ALA A 219 -4.41 -17.69 6.23
CA ALA A 219 -5.74 -18.10 5.80
C ALA A 219 -6.63 -18.44 7.00
N ALA A 220 -7.89 -18.03 6.91
CA ALA A 220 -8.86 -18.11 8.01
C ALA A 220 -9.46 -19.51 8.25
N LYS A 221 -9.12 -20.52 7.44
CA LYS A 221 -9.69 -21.86 7.56
C LYS A 221 -8.61 -22.91 7.40
N ALA A 222 -8.33 -23.65 8.47
CA ALA A 222 -7.43 -24.79 8.42
C ALA A 222 -8.17 -26.07 7.98
N PRO A 223 -7.50 -27.01 7.26
CA PRO A 223 -8.04 -28.33 6.99
C PRO A 223 -8.15 -29.17 8.27
N ALA A 224 -9.00 -30.19 8.23
CA ALA A 224 -9.10 -31.17 9.33
C ALA A 224 -7.72 -31.81 9.58
N PRO A 225 -7.40 -32.19 10.82
CA PRO A 225 -6.08 -32.74 11.16
C PRO A 225 -5.62 -33.90 10.26
N ALA A 226 -6.52 -34.79 9.90
CA ALA A 226 -6.22 -35.94 9.02
C ALA A 226 -5.91 -35.54 7.56
N GLU A 227 -6.30 -34.32 7.16
CA GLU A 227 -6.14 -33.83 5.77
C GLU A 227 -4.92 -32.91 5.59
N ARG A 228 -4.24 -32.56 6.68
CA ARG A 228 -3.18 -31.53 6.67
C ARG A 228 -2.01 -31.84 5.76
N GLU A 229 -1.56 -33.08 5.73
CA GLU A 229 -0.48 -33.50 4.83
C GLU A 229 -0.93 -33.41 3.36
N SER A 230 -2.06 -34.00 3.00
CA SER A 230 -2.57 -33.94 1.64
C SER A 230 -2.87 -32.52 1.18
N PHE A 231 -3.33 -31.69 2.12
CA PHE A 231 -3.53 -30.26 1.88
C PHE A 231 -2.21 -29.54 1.61
N ALA A 232 -1.17 -29.73 2.43
CA ALA A 232 0.16 -29.15 2.22
C ALA A 232 0.75 -29.56 0.87
N ARG A 233 0.64 -30.83 0.51
CA ARG A 233 1.09 -31.37 -0.80
C ARG A 233 0.35 -30.71 -1.98
N ARG A 234 -0.97 -30.52 -1.89
CA ARG A 234 -1.74 -29.80 -2.93
C ARG A 234 -1.34 -28.32 -3.01
N ARG A 235 -1.10 -27.69 -1.86
CA ARG A 235 -0.68 -26.28 -1.82
C ARG A 235 0.67 -26.06 -2.49
N VAL A 236 1.67 -26.87 -2.14
CA VAL A 236 3.02 -26.74 -2.71
C VAL A 236 3.03 -27.02 -4.22
N ALA A 237 2.24 -27.99 -4.69
CA ALA A 237 2.10 -28.28 -6.12
C ALA A 237 1.46 -27.14 -6.92
N ASN A 238 0.70 -26.27 -6.24
CA ASN A 238 0.08 -25.10 -6.84
C ASN A 238 0.90 -23.80 -6.66
N ILE A 239 2.10 -23.87 -6.08
CA ILE A 239 3.03 -22.75 -6.08
C ILE A 239 3.50 -22.57 -7.52
N GLY A 240 2.98 -21.53 -8.18
CA GLY A 240 3.23 -21.30 -9.61
C GLY A 240 4.70 -21.02 -9.92
N GLY A 241 5.08 -21.24 -11.18
CA GLY A 241 6.38 -20.83 -11.69
C GLY A 241 7.51 -21.82 -11.52
N LEU A 242 7.22 -23.12 -11.33
CA LEU A 242 8.22 -24.20 -11.35
C LEU A 242 7.81 -25.30 -12.32
N ASP A 243 8.68 -25.59 -13.28
CA ASP A 243 8.61 -26.75 -14.14
C ASP A 243 9.37 -27.94 -13.50
N GLN A 244 9.05 -29.17 -13.93
CA GLN A 244 9.69 -30.41 -13.45
C GLN A 244 9.70 -30.50 -11.91
N PHE A 245 8.61 -30.02 -11.28
CA PHE A 245 8.46 -29.98 -9.85
C PHE A 245 8.39 -31.40 -9.25
N HIS A 246 9.19 -31.65 -8.21
CA HIS A 246 9.14 -32.88 -7.45
C HIS A 246 9.42 -32.66 -5.96
N VAL A 247 8.68 -33.35 -5.12
CA VAL A 247 8.83 -33.31 -3.67
C VAL A 247 9.96 -34.25 -3.25
N LEU A 248 10.95 -33.71 -2.54
CA LEU A 248 12.06 -34.49 -1.96
C LEU A 248 11.71 -35.03 -0.58
N GLN A 249 11.04 -34.21 0.22
CA GLN A 249 10.72 -34.52 1.61
C GLN A 249 9.36 -33.95 1.98
N SER A 250 8.60 -34.67 2.82
CA SER A 250 7.33 -34.24 3.38
C SER A 250 7.23 -34.79 4.80
N THR A 251 7.30 -33.90 5.80
CA THR A 251 7.48 -34.29 7.21
C THR A 251 6.55 -33.50 8.11
N PRO A 252 5.78 -34.17 8.99
CA PRO A 252 5.08 -33.50 10.08
C PRO A 252 6.06 -32.80 11.03
N MET A 253 5.71 -31.63 11.51
CA MET A 253 6.53 -30.88 12.45
C MET A 253 5.69 -30.13 13.50
N ARG A 254 6.35 -29.44 14.42
CA ARG A 254 5.72 -28.58 15.42
C ARG A 254 6.36 -27.19 15.45
N PHE A 255 5.52 -26.20 15.73
CA PHE A 255 5.89 -24.83 16.04
C PHE A 255 5.42 -24.54 17.48
N GLY A 256 6.25 -24.89 18.48
CA GLY A 256 5.80 -24.90 19.88
C GLY A 256 4.60 -25.84 20.06
N ALA A 257 3.46 -25.30 20.49
CA ALA A 257 2.22 -26.07 20.66
C ALA A 257 1.47 -26.36 19.33
N ASP A 258 1.71 -25.56 18.31
CA ASP A 258 1.01 -25.69 17.01
C ASP A 258 1.55 -26.87 16.21
N LEU A 259 0.66 -27.58 15.53
CA LEU A 259 1.03 -28.62 14.57
C LEU A 259 1.40 -27.97 13.23
N GLY A 260 2.34 -28.57 12.54
CA GLY A 260 2.78 -28.10 11.24
C GLY A 260 3.17 -29.20 10.28
N HIS A 261 3.57 -28.80 9.08
CA HIS A 261 4.08 -29.68 8.04
C HIS A 261 5.17 -28.97 7.26
N GLU A 262 6.25 -29.66 6.97
CA GLU A 262 7.35 -29.20 6.13
C GLU A 262 7.38 -30.00 4.84
N ILE A 263 7.51 -29.31 3.71
CA ILE A 263 7.77 -29.93 2.41
C ILE A 263 8.99 -29.27 1.81
N ILE A 264 9.96 -30.09 1.41
CA ILE A 264 11.11 -29.66 0.61
C ILE A 264 10.91 -30.19 -0.79
N ALA A 265 11.07 -29.34 -1.78
CA ALA A 265 10.87 -29.68 -3.18
C ALA A 265 11.93 -29.00 -4.06
N GLU A 266 12.05 -29.47 -5.28
CA GLU A 266 12.90 -28.92 -6.32
C GLU A 266 12.12 -28.77 -7.63
N GLY A 267 12.58 -27.89 -8.49
CA GLY A 267 12.03 -27.68 -9.82
C GLY A 267 12.94 -26.77 -10.63
N LYS A 268 12.44 -26.33 -11.77
CA LYS A 268 13.16 -25.41 -12.67
C LYS A 268 12.32 -24.19 -12.97
N ASP A 269 12.98 -23.07 -13.11
CA ASP A 269 12.32 -21.86 -13.65
C ASP A 269 11.94 -22.10 -15.12
N PRO A 270 10.66 -21.95 -15.50
CA PRO A 270 10.18 -22.26 -16.84
C PRO A 270 10.76 -21.35 -17.93
N LYS A 271 11.29 -20.18 -17.57
CA LYS A 271 11.81 -19.19 -18.53
C LYS A 271 13.26 -19.45 -18.93
N ASN A 272 14.07 -19.92 -18.00
CA ASN A 272 15.52 -20.02 -18.18
C ASN A 272 16.13 -21.37 -17.77
N GLY A 273 15.33 -22.31 -17.24
CA GLY A 273 15.76 -23.64 -16.85
C GLY A 273 16.64 -23.70 -15.60
N ILE A 274 16.78 -22.58 -14.85
CA ILE A 274 17.59 -22.54 -13.63
C ILE A 274 16.97 -23.43 -12.57
N GLU A 275 17.80 -24.30 -11.96
CA GLU A 275 17.36 -25.18 -10.88
C GLU A 275 17.07 -24.39 -9.61
N LEU A 276 15.89 -24.61 -9.04
CA LEU A 276 15.38 -23.97 -7.83
C LEU A 276 15.07 -25.03 -6.78
N SER A 277 15.39 -24.70 -5.54
CA SER A 277 14.94 -25.45 -4.35
C SER A 277 13.92 -24.62 -3.60
N LEU A 278 12.91 -25.29 -3.05
CA LEU A 278 11.79 -24.71 -2.35
C LEU A 278 11.57 -25.42 -1.03
N VAL A 279 11.20 -24.67 -0.01
CA VAL A 279 10.62 -25.19 1.22
C VAL A 279 9.27 -24.54 1.47
N GLN A 280 8.29 -25.35 1.87
CA GLN A 280 7.01 -24.90 2.37
C GLN A 280 6.87 -25.33 3.82
N TRP A 281 6.50 -24.41 4.70
CA TRP A 281 6.07 -24.69 6.06
C TRP A 281 4.61 -24.27 6.23
N MET A 282 3.83 -25.20 6.78
CA MET A 282 2.45 -24.95 7.18
C MET A 282 2.37 -24.98 8.70
N ARG A 283 1.89 -23.91 9.34
CA ARG A 283 1.62 -23.83 10.78
C ARG A 283 0.12 -23.75 10.98
N PHE A 284 -0.48 -24.81 11.54
CA PHE A 284 -1.92 -24.92 11.74
C PHE A 284 -2.31 -24.49 13.16
N ARG A 285 -3.29 -23.58 13.26
CA ARG A 285 -3.80 -23.05 14.52
C ARG A 285 -5.32 -23.15 14.58
N ALA A 286 -5.91 -22.90 15.76
CA ALA A 286 -7.33 -22.66 15.88
C ALA A 286 -7.73 -21.45 15.02
N GLY A 287 -8.68 -21.67 14.09
CA GLY A 287 -9.19 -20.61 13.22
C GLY A 287 -8.41 -20.37 11.92
N GLY A 288 -7.31 -21.12 11.63
CA GLY A 288 -6.62 -20.91 10.37
C GLY A 288 -5.24 -21.56 10.26
N TYR A 289 -4.48 -21.14 9.27
CA TYR A 289 -3.09 -21.56 9.11
C TYR A 289 -2.23 -20.41 8.58
N MET A 290 -0.93 -20.52 8.86
CA MET A 290 0.12 -19.74 8.24
C MET A 290 0.87 -20.64 7.26
N GLU A 291 1.03 -20.17 6.02
CA GLU A 291 1.88 -20.79 5.01
C GLU A 291 3.12 -19.93 4.82
N MET A 292 4.27 -20.54 4.91
CA MET A 292 5.57 -19.91 4.68
C MET A 292 6.28 -20.63 3.56
N VAL A 293 6.76 -19.92 2.56
CA VAL A 293 7.42 -20.48 1.38
C VAL A 293 8.75 -19.79 1.16
N GLY A 294 9.82 -20.53 1.22
CA GLY A 294 11.16 -20.06 0.86
C GLY A 294 11.62 -20.67 -0.46
N ILE A 295 12.15 -19.85 -1.36
CA ILE A 295 12.67 -20.32 -2.67
C ILE A 295 14.04 -19.68 -2.91
N ALA A 296 14.97 -20.47 -3.41
CA ALA A 296 16.29 -20.02 -3.82
C ALA A 296 16.84 -20.91 -4.95
N ARG A 297 17.83 -20.40 -5.66
CA ARG A 297 18.61 -21.23 -6.59
C ARG A 297 19.26 -22.40 -5.82
N ARG A 298 19.36 -23.52 -6.48
CA ARG A 298 19.93 -24.74 -5.89
C ARG A 298 21.40 -24.56 -5.47
N ASP A 299 22.18 -23.80 -6.20
CA ASP A 299 23.60 -23.53 -5.90
C ASP A 299 23.84 -22.70 -4.64
N VAL A 300 22.84 -21.89 -4.22
CA VAL A 300 22.91 -21.10 -2.96
C VAL A 300 22.01 -21.65 -1.85
N TRP A 301 21.35 -22.79 -2.08
CA TRP A 301 20.39 -23.39 -1.15
C TRP A 301 21.00 -23.74 0.21
N ALA A 302 22.23 -24.24 0.22
CA ALA A 302 22.92 -24.63 1.43
C ALA A 302 23.13 -23.45 2.41
N ASP A 303 23.26 -22.22 1.90
CA ASP A 303 23.32 -20.99 2.70
C ASP A 303 21.90 -20.45 3.00
N ALA A 304 21.03 -20.44 2.01
CA ALA A 304 19.71 -19.82 2.12
C ALA A 304 18.77 -20.58 3.07
N PHE A 305 18.77 -21.90 3.02
CA PHE A 305 17.84 -22.72 3.81
C PHE A 305 17.97 -22.58 5.32
N PRO A 306 19.19 -22.61 5.95
CA PRO A 306 19.33 -22.34 7.36
C PRO A 306 18.83 -20.95 7.77
N ARG A 307 19.06 -19.94 6.95
CA ARG A 307 18.58 -18.58 7.17
C ARG A 307 17.06 -18.50 7.11
N MET A 308 16.43 -19.20 6.15
CA MET A 308 14.96 -19.31 6.06
C MET A 308 14.38 -20.01 7.30
N ARG A 309 15.07 -21.01 7.86
CA ARG A 309 14.66 -21.66 9.11
C ARG A 309 14.72 -20.71 10.29
N THR A 310 15.80 -19.95 10.43
CA THR A 310 15.94 -18.92 11.47
C THR A 310 14.82 -17.89 11.37
N LEU A 311 14.53 -17.39 10.16
CA LEU A 311 13.45 -16.45 9.91
C LEU A 311 12.10 -17.07 10.32
N ARG A 312 11.79 -18.31 9.89
CA ARG A 312 10.57 -19.03 10.25
C ARG A 312 10.39 -19.18 11.76
N ASP A 313 11.46 -19.56 12.45
CA ASP A 313 11.45 -19.83 13.90
C ASP A 313 11.28 -18.54 14.71
N GLY A 314 11.64 -17.40 14.15
CA GLY A 314 11.44 -16.07 14.74
C GLY A 314 10.04 -15.47 14.53
N ILE A 315 9.12 -16.15 13.85
CA ILE A 315 7.77 -15.61 13.60
C ILE A 315 6.84 -15.93 14.78
N ASP A 316 6.32 -14.88 15.40
CA ASP A 316 5.37 -14.99 16.51
C ASP A 316 4.12 -14.13 16.30
N PHE A 317 2.95 -14.64 16.64
CA PHE A 317 1.69 -13.91 16.52
C PHE A 317 1.58 -12.80 17.58
N LYS A 318 0.97 -11.67 17.20
CA LYS A 318 0.67 -10.56 18.12
C LYS A 318 -0.49 -10.91 19.03
#